data_925cea64b156f62eabbaf20778fedd8d
#
_entry.id   925cea64b156f62eabbaf20778fedd8d
#
_cell.length_a   1.000
_cell.length_b   1.000
_cell.length_c   1.000
_cell.angle_alpha   90.00
_cell.angle_beta   90.00
_cell.angle_gamma   90.00
#
_symmetry.space_group_name_H-M   'P 1'
#
loop_
_entity.id
_entity.type
_entity.pdbx_description
1 polymer ?
#
loop_
_entity_poly.entity_id
_entity_poly.type
_entity_poly.pdbx_seq_one_letter_code
_entity_poly.pdbx_strand_id
1 'polypeptide(L)'
;MRKFLIFLFVCILLISCYSVSILAAISGAEPPIAGQPLFITNAGQGPGGKMARLLVIRSKAVEEWTYNAEPWEKDLNEKPYKTLLVIIGSSAKGLGASGITIDDEIARLERMIKEAKKLGMQIIAAQIEGKARRDNTGGPNERSIDAIAPFADHIIVKKDGNEDGRFTKIAEENKIPLTIIDETIDFVQVIEKMYPKSGE
;
A
#
# COMPACT_ATOMS: atom_id res chain seq x y z
N MET A 1 59.07 11.72 1.84
CA MET A 1 58.30 10.65 1.15
C MET A 1 57.58 9.75 2.15
N ARG A 2 58.23 9.12 3.13
CA ARG A 2 57.60 8.19 4.08
C ARG A 2 56.43 8.77 4.90
N LYS A 3 56.53 10.03 5.36
CA LYS A 3 55.44 10.73 6.10
C LYS A 3 54.27 11.10 5.21
N PHE A 4 54.51 11.39 3.92
CA PHE A 4 53.43 11.68 2.96
C PHE A 4 52.64 10.42 2.58
N LEU A 5 53.33 9.28 2.44
CA LEU A 5 52.65 7.98 2.21
C LEU A 5 51.80 7.56 3.39
N ILE A 6 52.25 7.78 4.63
CA ILE A 6 51.47 7.45 5.85
C ILE A 6 50.22 8.33 5.94
N PHE A 7 50.36 9.63 5.61
CA PHE A 7 49.19 10.54 5.60
C PHE A 7 48.18 10.17 4.53
N LEU A 8 48.62 9.80 3.33
CA LEU A 8 47.73 9.31 2.26
C LEU A 8 47.04 8.02 2.64
N PHE A 9 47.72 7.09 3.33
CA PHE A 9 47.15 5.83 3.77
C PHE A 9 46.07 6.01 4.88
N VAL A 10 46.31 6.97 5.80
CA VAL A 10 45.34 7.33 6.86
C VAL A 10 44.12 8.01 6.26
N CYS A 11 44.25 8.87 5.26
CA CYS A 11 43.13 9.50 4.56
C CYS A 11 42.27 8.46 3.78
N ILE A 12 42.91 7.48 3.15
CA ILE A 12 42.19 6.39 2.45
C ILE A 12 41.43 5.49 3.45
N LEU A 13 42.02 5.20 4.63
CA LEU A 13 41.35 4.44 5.68
C LEU A 13 40.15 5.18 6.30
N LEU A 14 40.19 6.51 6.37
CA LEU A 14 39.09 7.33 6.90
C LEU A 14 37.92 7.46 5.91
N ILE A 15 38.18 7.33 4.60
CA ILE A 15 37.15 7.38 3.57
C ILE A 15 36.36 6.03 3.50
N SER A 16 36.99 4.91 3.90
CA SER A 16 36.36 3.59 3.85
C SER A 16 35.35 3.32 4.99
N CYS A 17 35.20 4.23 5.97
CA CYS A 17 34.28 4.05 7.11
C CYS A 17 32.91 4.74 6.96
N TYR A 18 32.66 5.44 5.86
CA TYR A 18 31.30 5.92 5.58
C TYR A 18 30.53 4.85 4.80
N SER A 19 30.16 3.78 5.48
CA SER A 19 29.03 2.95 5.03
C SER A 19 27.79 3.84 5.15
N VAL A 20 27.42 4.52 4.07
CA VAL A 20 26.08 5.09 3.95
C VAL A 20 25.15 3.89 3.95
N SER A 21 24.58 3.59 5.12
CA SER A 21 23.41 2.70 5.18
C SER A 21 22.33 3.42 4.38
N ILE A 22 22.16 3.05 3.11
CA ILE A 22 20.96 3.38 2.37
C ILE A 22 19.86 2.65 3.15
N LEU A 23 19.13 3.38 4.00
CA LEU A 23 17.90 2.84 4.60
C LEU A 23 17.05 2.38 3.41
N ALA A 24 16.69 1.12 3.41
CA ALA A 24 15.80 0.62 2.39
C ALA A 24 14.46 1.37 2.52
N ALA A 25 14.02 2.01 1.43
CA ALA A 25 12.73 2.71 1.36
C ALA A 25 11.52 1.75 1.57
N ILE A 26 11.78 0.44 1.50
CA ILE A 26 10.82 -0.65 1.71
C ILE A 26 11.42 -1.63 2.72
N SER A 27 10.64 -2.02 3.70
CA SER A 27 11.02 -2.99 4.74
C SER A 27 9.87 -3.95 5.07
N GLY A 28 10.12 -4.94 5.94
CA GLY A 28 9.15 -5.98 6.27
C GLY A 28 9.12 -7.10 5.22
N ALA A 29 7.94 -7.63 4.92
CA ALA A 29 7.77 -8.66 3.89
C ALA A 29 8.00 -8.09 2.48
N GLU A 30 8.56 -8.90 1.58
CA GLU A 30 8.64 -8.53 0.16
C GLU A 30 7.23 -8.34 -0.42
N PRO A 31 7.01 -7.33 -1.28
CA PRO A 31 5.75 -7.18 -2.00
C PRO A 31 5.39 -8.46 -2.79
N PRO A 32 4.12 -8.85 -2.82
CA PRO A 32 3.72 -10.07 -3.51
C PRO A 32 3.80 -9.90 -5.02
N ILE A 33 4.03 -10.98 -5.75
CA ILE A 33 3.77 -10.99 -7.19
C ILE A 33 2.25 -10.94 -7.39
N ALA A 34 1.79 -10.02 -8.21
CA ALA A 34 0.37 -9.76 -8.43
C ALA A 34 -0.04 -9.98 -9.90
N GLY A 35 -1.27 -10.40 -10.11
CA GLY A 35 -1.82 -10.63 -11.44
C GLY A 35 -2.50 -9.40 -12.04
N GLN A 36 -2.57 -9.35 -13.36
CA GLN A 36 -3.34 -8.35 -14.12
C GLN A 36 -4.57 -9.02 -14.75
N PRO A 37 -5.66 -8.29 -15.00
CA PRO A 37 -5.89 -6.86 -14.74
C PRO A 37 -6.00 -6.52 -13.26
N LEU A 38 -5.52 -5.30 -12.90
CA LEU A 38 -5.60 -4.73 -11.55
C LEU A 38 -6.85 -3.87 -11.40
N PHE A 39 -7.61 -4.06 -10.31
CA PHE A 39 -8.69 -3.16 -9.91
C PHE A 39 -8.28 -2.34 -8.68
N ILE A 40 -8.37 -1.02 -8.75
CA ILE A 40 -8.00 -0.09 -7.68
C ILE A 40 -9.25 0.61 -7.16
N THR A 41 -9.43 0.62 -5.85
CA THR A 41 -10.53 1.34 -5.19
C THR A 41 -10.10 1.96 -3.85
N ASN A 42 -10.99 2.74 -3.26
CA ASN A 42 -10.82 3.34 -1.93
C ASN A 42 -11.55 2.53 -0.85
N ALA A 43 -11.07 2.68 0.39
CA ALA A 43 -11.81 2.38 1.60
C ALA A 43 -11.89 3.65 2.45
N GLY A 44 -13.08 4.27 2.54
CA GLY A 44 -13.34 5.48 3.29
C GLY A 44 -13.41 6.77 2.47
N GLN A 45 -13.45 6.69 1.15
CA GLN A 45 -13.59 7.83 0.21
C GLN A 45 -12.50 8.90 0.35
N GLY A 46 -11.30 8.48 0.77
CA GLY A 46 -10.12 9.33 0.84
C GLY A 46 -9.45 9.59 -0.51
N PRO A 47 -8.49 10.53 -0.59
CA PRO A 47 -7.76 10.83 -1.83
C PRO A 47 -6.72 9.77 -2.21
N GLY A 48 -6.40 8.84 -1.31
CA GLY A 48 -5.35 7.84 -1.49
C GLY A 48 -5.49 7.00 -2.75
N GLY A 49 -6.71 6.63 -3.15
CA GLY A 49 -6.93 5.88 -4.39
C GLY A 49 -6.55 6.65 -5.65
N LYS A 50 -6.81 7.96 -5.69
CA LYS A 50 -6.34 8.83 -6.80
C LYS A 50 -4.82 8.91 -6.80
N MET A 51 -4.19 8.98 -5.63
CA MET A 51 -2.73 8.96 -5.49
C MET A 51 -2.16 7.63 -5.97
N ALA A 52 -2.70 6.50 -5.50
CA ALA A 52 -2.27 5.17 -5.94
C ALA A 52 -2.38 5.00 -7.46
N ARG A 53 -3.49 5.45 -8.08
CA ARG A 53 -3.64 5.49 -9.54
C ARG A 53 -2.46 6.20 -10.22
N LEU A 54 -2.08 7.39 -9.73
CA LEU A 54 -0.96 8.14 -10.31
C LEU A 54 0.38 7.42 -10.14
N LEU A 55 0.58 6.74 -9.00
CA LEU A 55 1.79 5.96 -8.73
C LEU A 55 1.85 4.70 -9.61
N VAL A 56 0.71 4.05 -9.88
CA VAL A 56 0.61 2.95 -10.85
C VAL A 56 0.98 3.42 -12.25
N ILE A 57 0.47 4.57 -12.70
CA ILE A 57 0.83 5.16 -13.99
C ILE A 57 2.35 5.46 -14.03
N ARG A 58 2.90 6.01 -12.95
CA ARG A 58 4.32 6.37 -12.85
C ARG A 58 5.25 5.14 -12.90
N SER A 59 4.87 4.03 -12.29
CA SER A 59 5.66 2.80 -12.29
C SER A 59 5.84 2.20 -13.69
N LYS A 60 4.87 2.42 -14.58
CA LYS A 60 4.83 1.79 -15.92
C LYS A 60 4.94 0.25 -15.89
N ALA A 61 4.62 -0.36 -14.74
CA ALA A 61 4.73 -1.80 -14.53
C ALA A 61 3.39 -2.53 -14.77
N VAL A 62 2.26 -1.80 -14.70
CA VAL A 62 0.92 -2.38 -14.86
C VAL A 62 0.33 -1.94 -16.20
N GLU A 63 0.07 -2.88 -17.07
CA GLU A 63 -0.50 -2.62 -18.41
C GLU A 63 -2.01 -2.52 -18.38
N GLU A 64 -2.65 -3.43 -17.63
CA GLU A 64 -4.11 -3.51 -17.53
C GLU A 64 -4.58 -3.19 -16.12
N TRP A 65 -5.25 -2.06 -15.97
CA TRP A 65 -5.82 -1.64 -14.69
C TRP A 65 -7.09 -0.81 -14.86
N THR A 66 -7.90 -0.78 -13.81
CA THR A 66 -9.10 0.05 -13.66
C THR A 66 -9.05 0.74 -12.32
N TYR A 67 -9.41 2.01 -12.25
CA TYR A 67 -9.65 2.75 -11.02
C TYR A 67 -11.10 3.20 -10.97
N ASN A 68 -11.80 2.78 -9.92
CA ASN A 68 -13.13 3.29 -9.56
C ASN A 68 -13.13 3.61 -8.06
N ALA A 69 -13.49 4.85 -7.69
CA ALA A 69 -13.50 5.30 -6.29
C ALA A 69 -14.66 4.67 -5.50
N GLU A 70 -15.79 4.42 -6.15
CA GLU A 70 -17.05 3.99 -5.53
C GLU A 70 -17.67 2.81 -6.30
N PRO A 71 -16.94 1.69 -6.50
CA PRO A 71 -17.48 0.57 -7.24
C PRO A 71 -18.50 -0.19 -6.42
N TRP A 72 -19.41 -0.85 -7.13
CA TRP A 72 -20.22 -1.91 -6.59
C TRP A 72 -19.55 -3.27 -6.81
N GLU A 73 -19.93 -4.28 -6.05
CA GLU A 73 -19.39 -5.63 -6.19
C GLU A 73 -19.54 -6.21 -7.61
N LYS A 74 -20.59 -5.83 -8.35
CA LYS A 74 -20.80 -6.25 -9.75
C LYS A 74 -19.72 -5.74 -10.71
N ASP A 75 -19.10 -4.60 -10.41
CA ASP A 75 -18.08 -3.98 -11.27
C ASP A 75 -16.80 -4.84 -11.33
N LEU A 76 -16.60 -5.71 -10.32
CA LEU A 76 -15.52 -6.71 -10.34
C LEU A 76 -15.73 -7.84 -11.36
N ASN A 77 -16.94 -7.96 -11.92
CA ASN A 77 -17.27 -8.95 -12.93
C ASN A 77 -17.17 -8.41 -14.37
N GLU A 78 -16.86 -7.11 -14.56
CA GLU A 78 -16.74 -6.50 -15.89
C GLU A 78 -15.53 -7.01 -16.69
N LYS A 79 -14.48 -7.44 -15.98
CA LYS A 79 -13.26 -8.02 -16.53
C LYS A 79 -12.77 -9.16 -15.65
N PRO A 80 -11.90 -10.06 -16.13
CA PRO A 80 -11.32 -11.12 -15.31
C PRO A 80 -10.19 -10.59 -14.40
N TYR A 81 -10.49 -9.61 -13.55
CA TYR A 81 -9.53 -9.01 -12.63
C TYR A 81 -8.83 -10.07 -11.77
N LYS A 82 -7.52 -9.92 -11.58
CA LYS A 82 -6.70 -10.83 -10.78
C LYS A 82 -6.36 -10.26 -9.41
N THR A 83 -6.27 -8.92 -9.32
CA THR A 83 -5.88 -8.25 -8.09
C THR A 83 -6.86 -7.12 -7.78
N LEU A 84 -7.31 -7.05 -6.53
CA LEU A 84 -8.04 -5.93 -5.93
C LEU A 84 -7.10 -5.18 -5.00
N LEU A 85 -6.72 -3.96 -5.38
CA LEU A 85 -5.95 -3.04 -4.54
C LEU A 85 -6.91 -2.05 -3.86
N VAL A 86 -7.03 -2.16 -2.55
CA VAL A 86 -7.89 -1.30 -1.73
C VAL A 86 -7.02 -0.30 -0.97
N ILE A 87 -7.18 0.99 -1.28
CA ILE A 87 -6.43 2.05 -0.61
C ILE A 87 -7.24 2.55 0.58
N ILE A 88 -6.70 2.31 1.77
CA ILE A 88 -7.34 2.61 3.05
C ILE A 88 -7.07 4.06 3.44
N GLY A 89 -8.13 4.79 3.69
CA GLY A 89 -8.08 6.16 4.19
C GLY A 89 -9.44 6.85 4.07
N SER A 90 -10.01 7.27 5.20
CA SER A 90 -11.31 7.91 5.23
C SER A 90 -11.22 9.44 5.05
N SER A 91 -12.22 10.01 4.44
CA SER A 91 -12.40 11.44 4.28
C SER A 91 -13.84 11.86 4.54
N ALA A 92 -14.08 12.62 5.60
CA ALA A 92 -15.42 13.16 5.88
C ALA A 92 -15.96 13.98 4.72
N LYS A 93 -15.10 14.74 4.03
CA LYS A 93 -15.47 15.48 2.82
C LYS A 93 -15.83 14.55 1.66
N GLY A 94 -15.08 13.45 1.50
CA GLY A 94 -15.36 12.44 0.47
C GLY A 94 -16.68 11.73 0.71
N LEU A 95 -16.91 11.23 1.92
CA LEU A 95 -18.16 10.60 2.31
C LEU A 95 -19.36 11.54 2.12
N GLY A 96 -19.22 12.80 2.58
CA GLY A 96 -20.26 13.79 2.41
C GLY A 96 -20.53 14.15 0.94
N ALA A 97 -19.51 14.20 0.09
CA ALA A 97 -19.67 14.44 -1.34
C ALA A 97 -20.36 13.28 -2.06
N SER A 98 -20.13 12.05 -1.60
CA SER A 98 -20.81 10.83 -2.11
C SER A 98 -22.20 10.63 -1.49
N GLY A 99 -22.60 11.45 -0.51
CA GLY A 99 -23.89 11.34 0.19
C GLY A 99 -24.04 10.08 1.03
N ILE A 100 -22.93 9.50 1.49
CA ILE A 100 -22.91 8.24 2.28
C ILE A 100 -22.29 8.43 3.66
N THR A 101 -22.65 7.57 4.58
CA THR A 101 -22.03 7.46 5.90
C THR A 101 -20.84 6.51 5.87
N ILE A 102 -20.05 6.49 6.93
CA ILE A 102 -18.99 5.48 7.09
C ILE A 102 -19.59 4.06 7.22
N ASP A 103 -20.80 3.91 7.75
CA ASP A 103 -21.48 2.61 7.82
C ASP A 103 -21.88 2.09 6.44
N ASP A 104 -22.38 2.95 5.57
CA ASP A 104 -22.69 2.62 4.17
C ASP A 104 -21.42 2.19 3.42
N GLU A 105 -20.34 2.92 3.65
CA GLU A 105 -19.04 2.62 3.04
C GLU A 105 -18.50 1.26 3.50
N ILE A 106 -18.56 0.96 4.79
CA ILE A 106 -18.14 -0.34 5.32
C ILE A 106 -18.99 -1.47 4.72
N ALA A 107 -20.31 -1.31 4.67
CA ALA A 107 -21.19 -2.29 4.06
C ALA A 107 -20.87 -2.51 2.57
N ARG A 108 -20.48 -1.47 1.84
CA ARG A 108 -20.00 -1.57 0.45
C ARG A 108 -18.70 -2.38 0.39
N LEU A 109 -17.75 -2.08 1.24
CA LEU A 109 -16.44 -2.75 1.29
C LEU A 109 -16.55 -4.23 1.62
N GLU A 110 -17.42 -4.60 2.57
CA GLU A 110 -17.68 -6.01 2.91
C GLU A 110 -18.21 -6.79 1.70
N ARG A 111 -19.14 -6.21 0.92
CA ARG A 111 -19.62 -6.83 -0.34
C ARG A 111 -18.50 -6.97 -1.37
N MET A 112 -17.66 -5.93 -1.52
CA MET A 112 -16.50 -5.95 -2.43
C MET A 112 -15.51 -7.07 -2.07
N ILE A 113 -15.13 -7.18 -0.81
CA ILE A 113 -14.22 -8.23 -0.32
C ILE A 113 -14.80 -9.62 -0.54
N LYS A 114 -16.08 -9.80 -0.24
CA LYS A 114 -16.78 -11.08 -0.44
C LYS A 114 -16.79 -11.49 -1.92
N GLU A 115 -17.11 -10.57 -2.81
CA GLU A 115 -17.11 -10.85 -4.25
C GLU A 115 -15.70 -11.09 -4.79
N ALA A 116 -14.70 -10.30 -4.38
CA ALA A 116 -13.30 -10.50 -4.76
C ALA A 116 -12.79 -11.90 -4.37
N LYS A 117 -13.10 -12.35 -3.14
CA LYS A 117 -12.77 -13.71 -2.68
C LYS A 117 -13.47 -14.79 -3.51
N LYS A 118 -14.74 -14.61 -3.83
CA LYS A 118 -15.50 -15.52 -4.69
C LYS A 118 -14.90 -15.63 -6.09
N LEU A 119 -14.40 -14.54 -6.64
CA LEU A 119 -13.73 -14.47 -7.95
C LEU A 119 -12.27 -14.97 -7.91
N GLY A 120 -11.74 -15.31 -6.73
CA GLY A 120 -10.35 -15.75 -6.57
C GLY A 120 -9.33 -14.63 -6.81
N MET A 121 -9.73 -13.37 -6.61
CA MET A 121 -8.83 -12.22 -6.74
C MET A 121 -7.89 -12.16 -5.53
N GLN A 122 -6.63 -11.79 -5.78
CA GLN A 122 -5.70 -11.42 -4.72
C GLN A 122 -6.09 -10.04 -4.15
N ILE A 123 -6.26 -9.94 -2.84
CA ILE A 123 -6.66 -8.70 -2.17
C ILE A 123 -5.43 -8.06 -1.50
N ILE A 124 -5.10 -6.85 -1.91
CA ILE A 124 -4.00 -6.07 -1.35
C ILE A 124 -4.57 -4.82 -0.68
N ALA A 125 -4.34 -4.71 0.63
CA ALA A 125 -4.70 -3.54 1.42
C ALA A 125 -3.51 -2.59 1.50
N ALA A 126 -3.67 -1.32 1.13
CA ALA A 126 -2.60 -0.35 1.19
C ALA A 126 -3.02 0.94 1.89
N GLN A 127 -2.28 1.38 2.90
CA GLN A 127 -2.43 2.68 3.56
C GLN A 127 -1.17 3.52 3.25
N ILE A 128 -1.27 4.41 2.27
CA ILE A 128 -0.13 5.15 1.71
C ILE A 128 -0.08 6.63 2.11
N GLU A 129 -1.08 7.11 2.84
CA GLU A 129 -1.15 8.50 3.30
C GLU A 129 -0.60 8.68 4.73
N GLY A 130 -0.23 7.59 5.39
CA GLY A 130 0.40 7.59 6.71
C GLY A 130 -0.50 8.16 7.80
N LYS A 131 0.12 8.85 8.76
CA LYS A 131 -0.53 9.42 9.94
C LYS A 131 -1.72 10.34 9.62
N ALA A 132 -1.74 10.97 8.44
CA ALA A 132 -2.86 11.81 8.00
C ALA A 132 -4.19 11.04 7.83
N ARG A 133 -4.14 9.70 7.78
CA ARG A 133 -5.30 8.80 7.69
C ARG A 133 -5.38 7.85 8.86
N ARG A 134 -5.11 8.38 10.05
CA ARG A 134 -5.28 7.70 11.33
C ARG A 134 -6.17 8.56 12.23
N ASP A 135 -7.01 7.92 13.02
CA ASP A 135 -7.96 8.55 13.95
C ASP A 135 -7.80 7.95 15.37
N ASN A 136 -8.59 8.45 16.30
CA ASN A 136 -8.83 7.75 17.54
C ASN A 136 -9.63 6.47 17.30
N THR A 137 -9.54 5.52 18.21
CA THR A 137 -10.28 4.25 18.17
C THR A 137 -11.76 4.46 17.85
N GLY A 138 -12.25 3.74 16.84
CA GLY A 138 -13.64 3.86 16.38
C GLY A 138 -13.89 4.99 15.38
N GLY A 139 -12.90 5.83 15.08
CA GLY A 139 -13.00 6.84 14.03
C GLY A 139 -13.10 6.24 12.63
N PRO A 140 -13.53 7.02 11.64
CA PRO A 140 -13.77 6.53 10.28
C PRO A 140 -12.55 5.87 9.61
N ASN A 141 -11.32 6.41 9.84
CA ASN A 141 -10.11 5.78 9.32
C ASN A 141 -9.86 4.42 9.96
N GLU A 142 -9.96 4.31 11.29
CA GLU A 142 -9.75 3.06 12.01
C GLU A 142 -10.79 1.99 11.60
N ARG A 143 -12.04 2.40 11.43
CA ARG A 143 -13.12 1.52 10.93
C ARG A 143 -12.86 1.04 9.51
N SER A 144 -12.30 1.88 8.64
CA SER A 144 -11.90 1.49 7.28
C SER A 144 -10.72 0.51 7.30
N ILE A 145 -9.79 0.64 8.24
CA ILE A 145 -8.70 -0.33 8.47
C ILE A 145 -9.31 -1.68 8.87
N ASP A 146 -10.23 -1.70 9.84
CA ASP A 146 -10.86 -2.93 10.34
C ASP A 146 -11.69 -3.65 9.28
N ALA A 147 -12.31 -2.91 8.37
CA ALA A 147 -13.12 -3.48 7.30
C ALA A 147 -12.29 -4.16 6.19
N ILE A 148 -11.00 -3.82 6.04
CA ILE A 148 -10.20 -4.28 4.90
C ILE A 148 -8.96 -5.07 5.32
N ALA A 149 -8.12 -4.50 6.22
CA ALA A 149 -6.79 -5.05 6.50
C ALA A 149 -6.82 -6.52 6.99
N PRO A 150 -7.76 -6.96 7.86
CA PRO A 150 -7.82 -8.35 8.32
C PRO A 150 -8.19 -9.37 7.23
N PHE A 151 -8.69 -8.91 6.09
CA PHE A 151 -9.18 -9.77 5.01
C PHE A 151 -8.28 -9.79 3.78
N ALA A 152 -7.18 -9.02 3.81
CA ALA A 152 -6.22 -8.94 2.73
C ALA A 152 -5.28 -10.14 2.68
N ASP A 153 -4.76 -10.43 1.50
CA ASP A 153 -3.67 -11.40 1.31
C ASP A 153 -2.30 -10.76 1.54
N HIS A 154 -2.22 -9.43 1.50
CA HIS A 154 -1.02 -8.66 1.79
C HIS A 154 -1.37 -7.25 2.24
N ILE A 155 -0.63 -6.72 3.21
CA ILE A 155 -0.78 -5.35 3.71
C ILE A 155 0.44 -4.52 3.32
N ILE A 156 0.21 -3.30 2.83
CA ILE A 156 1.24 -2.30 2.58
C ILE A 156 0.90 -1.07 3.40
N VAL A 157 1.83 -0.59 4.21
CA VAL A 157 1.58 0.58 5.07
C VAL A 157 2.72 1.57 5.03
N LYS A 158 2.40 2.86 4.98
CA LYS A 158 3.39 3.91 5.21
C LYS A 158 3.79 3.89 6.69
N LYS A 159 5.08 3.99 6.97
CA LYS A 159 5.70 3.83 8.28
C LYS A 159 5.04 4.66 9.39
N ASP A 160 4.81 5.95 9.13
CA ASP A 160 4.15 6.84 10.09
C ASP A 160 2.66 6.53 10.30
N GLY A 161 2.03 5.78 9.40
CA GLY A 161 0.68 5.23 9.57
C GLY A 161 0.62 4.02 10.50
N ASN A 162 1.77 3.42 10.83
CA ASN A 162 1.89 2.23 11.69
C ASN A 162 2.75 2.50 12.96
N GLU A 163 2.90 3.75 13.38
CA GLU A 163 3.70 4.10 14.58
C GLU A 163 3.18 3.44 15.86
N ASP A 164 1.88 3.20 15.95
CA ASP A 164 1.23 2.49 17.07
C ASP A 164 1.26 0.96 16.96
N GLY A 165 1.82 0.43 15.87
CA GLY A 165 1.90 -1.02 15.60
C GLY A 165 0.56 -1.68 15.22
N ARG A 166 -0.51 -0.90 14.93
CA ARG A 166 -1.83 -1.46 14.64
C ARG A 166 -1.82 -2.40 13.41
N PHE A 167 -1.21 -1.98 12.29
CA PHE A 167 -1.11 -2.82 11.11
C PHE A 167 -0.23 -4.05 11.35
N THR A 168 0.85 -3.89 12.15
CA THR A 168 1.68 -5.02 12.58
C THR A 168 0.86 -6.03 13.36
N LYS A 169 0.07 -5.59 14.33
CA LYS A 169 -0.82 -6.46 15.11
C LYS A 169 -1.85 -7.18 14.23
N ILE A 170 -2.52 -6.48 13.31
CA ILE A 170 -3.48 -7.09 12.37
C ILE A 170 -2.78 -8.14 11.51
N ALA A 171 -1.59 -7.83 10.99
CA ALA A 171 -0.82 -8.73 10.15
C ALA A 171 -0.43 -10.01 10.90
N GLU A 172 0.07 -9.89 12.13
CA GLU A 172 0.45 -11.02 12.99
C GLU A 172 -0.76 -11.91 13.36
N GLU A 173 -1.86 -11.31 13.83
CA GLU A 173 -3.07 -12.02 14.23
C GLU A 173 -3.71 -12.81 13.07
N ASN A 174 -3.64 -12.27 11.86
CA ASN A 174 -4.24 -12.87 10.67
C ASN A 174 -3.22 -13.60 9.77
N LYS A 175 -1.93 -13.63 10.15
CA LYS A 175 -0.83 -14.23 9.37
C LYS A 175 -0.70 -13.63 7.97
N ILE A 176 -0.88 -12.33 7.86
CA ILE A 176 -0.82 -11.59 6.60
C ILE A 176 0.58 -10.96 6.46
N PRO A 177 1.29 -11.13 5.34
CA PRO A 177 2.55 -10.43 5.09
C PRO A 177 2.36 -8.92 5.10
N LEU A 178 3.29 -8.19 5.74
CA LEU A 178 3.26 -6.74 5.90
C LEU A 178 4.50 -6.11 5.28
N THR A 179 4.29 -5.27 4.27
CA THR A 179 5.32 -4.39 3.69
C THR A 179 5.18 -2.99 4.25
N ILE A 180 6.28 -2.39 4.67
CA ILE A 180 6.34 -1.02 5.18
C ILE A 180 7.12 -0.17 4.20
N ILE A 181 6.55 0.97 3.81
CA ILE A 181 7.21 1.99 2.98
C ILE A 181 7.52 3.23 3.81
N ASP A 182 8.66 3.88 3.58
CA ASP A 182 9.03 5.09 4.31
C ASP A 182 8.20 6.29 3.84
N GLU A 183 8.09 6.49 2.52
CA GLU A 183 7.34 7.59 1.93
C GLU A 183 6.30 7.10 0.90
N THR A 184 5.26 7.91 0.69
CA THR A 184 4.20 7.58 -0.28
C THR A 184 4.73 7.29 -1.68
N ILE A 185 5.82 7.96 -2.10
CA ILE A 185 6.43 7.77 -3.42
C ILE A 185 7.09 6.39 -3.56
N ASP A 186 7.50 5.76 -2.47
CA ASP A 186 8.11 4.43 -2.48
C ASP A 186 7.12 3.34 -2.90
N PHE A 187 5.82 3.66 -2.86
CA PHE A 187 4.80 2.78 -3.41
C PHE A 187 4.99 2.48 -4.90
N VAL A 188 5.70 3.34 -5.65
CA VAL A 188 6.10 3.07 -7.04
C VAL A 188 6.97 1.81 -7.11
N GLN A 189 7.99 1.70 -6.24
CA GLN A 189 8.87 0.53 -6.18
C GLN A 189 8.11 -0.73 -5.75
N VAL A 190 7.13 -0.59 -4.85
CA VAL A 190 6.25 -1.71 -4.47
C VAL A 190 5.48 -2.21 -5.69
N ILE A 191 4.87 -1.32 -6.47
CA ILE A 191 4.16 -1.69 -7.71
C ILE A 191 5.11 -2.36 -8.73
N GLU A 192 6.32 -1.86 -8.91
CA GLU A 192 7.32 -2.45 -9.80
C GLU A 192 7.70 -3.87 -9.37
N LYS A 193 7.85 -4.11 -8.06
CA LYS A 193 8.10 -5.46 -7.51
C LYS A 193 6.88 -6.38 -7.64
N MET A 194 5.66 -5.85 -7.51
CA MET A 194 4.43 -6.64 -7.68
C MET A 194 4.20 -7.08 -9.12
N TYR A 195 4.66 -6.30 -10.09
CA TYR A 195 4.47 -6.52 -11.52
C TYR A 195 5.81 -6.46 -12.25
N PRO A 196 6.72 -7.41 -12.01
CA PRO A 196 8.01 -7.43 -12.67
C PRO A 196 7.84 -7.59 -14.17
N LYS A 197 8.63 -6.86 -14.95
CA LYS A 197 8.66 -7.02 -16.41
C LYS A 197 9.22 -8.39 -16.75
N SER A 198 8.55 -9.10 -17.65
CA SER A 198 9.04 -10.39 -18.15
C SER A 198 10.38 -10.19 -18.85
N GLY A 199 11.47 -10.68 -18.26
CA GLY A 199 12.80 -10.68 -18.88
C GLY A 199 13.93 -9.94 -18.17
N GLU A 200 13.74 -9.53 -16.89
CA GLU A 200 14.87 -9.11 -16.04
C GLU A 200 15.20 -10.17 -14.99
#